data_0abb10a982a59b9d9495efe02f7c9da5
#
_entry.id   0abb10a982a59b9d9495efe02f7c9da5
#
_cell.length_a   1.000
_cell.length_b   1.000
_cell.length_c   1.000
_cell.angle_alpha   90.00
_cell.angle_beta   90.00
_cell.angle_gamma   90.00
#
_symmetry.space_group_name_H-M   'P 1'
#
loop_
_entity.id
_entity.type
_entity.pdbx_description
1 polymer ?
#
loop_
_entity_poly.entity_id
_entity_poly.type
_entity_poly.pdbx_seq_one_letter_code
_entity_poly.pdbx_strand_id
1 'polypeptide(L)'
;GFNHIFRGKDHNGIGDALYIQGHASPGIYSRAFLEGRITREQISNFRQEAFEDGVSSYPHPRLMPEFWEYPTVSMGLGPLGAVMQARFWKYLHQRNLADTSESRVFAFLGDGEMDEPEAIASIAVAGREQLDNLVVVVNCNLQRLDGPVRGNSSIIQELEGLYRGAGWTVIKVIWGSGWDRVFQLDPNGELLEKMETITDGDWQRLSTLSASDFRDELFSGSESLLALGKSISDTEIEQLTRGGHDPTKVYSAYQAALSANGPAVILAHTVKGWGIDSFEGRNSTHQKKKMNLEDLVAYRDALGLNLDDSRLEDDPFVTLEDDSDEIEYLFERRKYLGGHLPSRRPINITADLPGEETYAAFD
;
A
#
# COMPACT_ATOMS: atom_id res chain seq x y z
N GLY A 1 -6.79 2.23 6.05
CA GLY A 1 -6.59 0.89 6.61
C GLY A 1 -6.60 0.89 8.14
N PHE A 2 -5.55 1.42 8.77
CA PHE A 2 -5.32 1.28 10.22
C PHE A 2 -6.43 1.85 11.12
N ASN A 3 -7.05 2.97 10.75
CA ASN A 3 -8.08 3.59 11.59
C ASN A 3 -9.49 3.01 11.38
N HIS A 4 -9.73 2.26 10.28
CA HIS A 4 -11.11 1.89 9.93
C HIS A 4 -11.29 0.44 9.52
N ILE A 5 -10.23 -0.28 9.17
CA ILE A 5 -10.33 -1.60 8.52
C ILE A 5 -9.64 -2.69 9.33
N PHE A 6 -8.32 -2.54 9.56
CA PHE A 6 -7.50 -3.64 10.10
C PHE A 6 -7.73 -3.87 11.59
N ARG A 7 -8.07 -5.11 11.94
CA ARG A 7 -8.40 -5.52 13.30
C ARG A 7 -7.17 -6.06 14.01
N GLY A 8 -6.92 -5.55 15.21
CA GLY A 8 -5.83 -6.00 16.08
C GLY A 8 -6.14 -7.31 16.80
N LYS A 9 -5.16 -7.81 17.54
CA LYS A 9 -5.20 -9.11 18.21
C LYS A 9 -6.27 -9.23 19.32
N ASP A 10 -6.71 -8.10 19.87
CA ASP A 10 -7.72 -8.10 20.94
C ASP A 10 -9.15 -8.24 20.40
N HIS A 11 -9.34 -8.16 19.08
CA HIS A 11 -10.66 -8.30 18.46
C HIS A 11 -11.26 -9.69 18.68
N ASN A 12 -10.49 -10.76 18.39
CA ASN A 12 -10.93 -12.16 18.57
C ASN A 12 -9.76 -13.07 19.00
N GLY A 13 -8.69 -12.50 19.56
CA GLY A 13 -7.47 -13.21 19.91
C GLY A 13 -6.48 -13.43 18.75
N ILE A 14 -6.93 -13.26 17.51
CA ILE A 14 -6.15 -13.52 16.28
C ILE A 14 -5.93 -12.22 15.49
N GLY A 15 -6.99 -11.41 15.28
CA GLY A 15 -6.95 -10.19 14.48
C GLY A 15 -6.73 -10.46 13.00
N ASP A 16 -6.29 -9.44 12.27
CA ASP A 16 -5.95 -9.53 10.85
C ASP A 16 -4.44 -9.72 10.66
N ALA A 17 -4.04 -10.37 9.57
CA ALA A 17 -2.66 -10.52 9.15
C ALA A 17 -2.29 -9.47 8.12
N LEU A 18 -1.17 -8.77 8.31
CA LEU A 18 -0.69 -7.74 7.39
C LEU A 18 0.67 -8.14 6.81
N TYR A 19 0.69 -8.44 5.51
CA TYR A 19 1.91 -8.65 4.72
C TYR A 19 2.28 -7.32 4.07
N ILE A 20 3.22 -6.59 4.66
CA ILE A 20 3.61 -5.25 4.24
C ILE A 20 4.86 -5.34 3.38
N GLN A 21 4.80 -4.86 2.13
CA GLN A 21 6.02 -4.79 1.29
C GLN A 21 7.11 -3.92 1.94
N GLY A 22 8.36 -4.24 1.68
CA GLY A 22 9.50 -3.53 2.26
C GLY A 22 9.49 -2.02 2.00
N HIS A 23 9.07 -1.59 0.81
CA HIS A 23 8.98 -0.18 0.43
C HIS A 23 7.94 0.63 1.25
N ALA A 24 6.95 -0.01 1.85
CA ALA A 24 5.94 0.64 2.68
C ALA A 24 6.34 0.70 4.17
N SER A 25 7.41 0.03 4.59
CA SER A 25 7.82 -0.02 6.01
C SER A 25 8.08 1.36 6.64
N PRO A 26 8.66 2.37 5.94
CA PRO A 26 8.84 3.70 6.53
C PRO A 26 7.53 4.35 6.98
N GLY A 27 6.46 4.22 6.20
CA GLY A 27 5.14 4.73 6.58
C GLY A 27 4.54 4.01 7.79
N ILE A 28 4.81 2.70 7.93
CA ILE A 28 4.40 1.93 9.10
C ILE A 28 5.18 2.37 10.35
N TYR A 29 6.49 2.60 10.22
CA TYR A 29 7.32 3.09 11.34
C TYR A 29 6.93 4.51 11.76
N SER A 30 6.68 5.42 10.81
CA SER A 30 6.20 6.77 11.11
C SER A 30 4.88 6.73 11.89
N ARG A 31 3.95 5.88 11.48
CA ARG A 31 2.71 5.69 12.23
C ARG A 31 2.96 5.12 13.63
N ALA A 32 3.80 4.09 13.75
CA ALA A 32 4.12 3.49 15.04
C ALA A 32 4.85 4.46 15.98
N PHE A 33 5.61 5.40 15.43
CA PHE A 33 6.19 6.51 16.18
C PHE A 33 5.11 7.43 16.76
N LEU A 34 4.13 7.84 15.96
CA LEU A 34 2.98 8.62 16.43
C LEU A 34 2.13 7.86 17.47
N GLU A 35 2.11 6.54 17.41
CA GLU A 35 1.47 5.66 18.39
C GLU A 35 2.31 5.45 19.66
N GLY A 36 3.50 6.04 19.78
CA GLY A 36 4.42 5.87 20.91
C GLY A 36 5.07 4.48 21.02
N ARG A 37 5.03 3.69 19.96
CA ARG A 37 5.52 2.29 19.91
C ARG A 37 6.96 2.15 19.42
N ILE A 38 7.47 3.18 18.78
CA ILE A 38 8.84 3.30 18.28
C ILE A 38 9.39 4.61 18.81
N THR A 39 10.60 4.56 19.37
CA THR A 39 11.25 5.75 19.88
C THR A 39 11.86 6.58 18.75
N ARG A 40 12.17 7.86 19.05
CA ARG A 40 12.88 8.73 18.15
C ARG A 40 14.25 8.20 17.75
N GLU A 41 14.98 7.63 18.70
CA GLU A 41 16.27 7.00 18.46
C GLU A 41 16.15 5.82 17.49
N GLN A 42 15.20 4.94 17.74
CA GLN A 42 14.96 3.77 16.86
C GLN A 42 14.63 4.16 15.42
N ILE A 43 13.77 5.18 15.21
CA ILE A 43 13.42 5.61 13.85
C ILE A 43 14.57 6.37 13.17
N SER A 44 15.39 7.12 13.95
CA SER A 44 16.60 7.79 13.43
C SER A 44 17.64 6.80 12.93
N ASN A 45 17.70 5.61 13.54
CA ASN A 45 18.61 4.53 13.18
C ASN A 45 18.02 3.57 12.12
N PHE A 46 17.03 4.02 11.32
CA PHE A 46 16.51 3.23 10.22
C PHE A 46 17.61 2.81 9.25
N ARG A 47 17.67 1.53 8.90
CA ARG A 47 18.71 0.90 8.07
C ARG A 47 20.10 0.84 8.69
N GLN A 48 20.19 0.95 10.00
CA GLN A 48 21.44 0.81 10.75
C GLN A 48 21.38 -0.36 11.74
N GLU A 49 20.41 -1.24 11.60
CA GLU A 49 20.11 -2.36 12.48
C GLU A 49 21.29 -3.35 12.69
N ALA A 50 22.32 -3.28 11.87
CA ALA A 50 23.54 -4.07 12.05
C ALA A 50 24.51 -3.46 13.07
N PHE A 51 24.35 -2.18 13.43
CA PHE A 51 25.28 -1.41 14.22
C PHE A 51 24.64 -0.72 15.42
N GLU A 52 23.35 -0.38 15.31
CA GLU A 52 22.65 0.44 16.28
C GLU A 52 21.26 -0.18 16.59
N ASP A 53 20.68 0.16 17.75
CA ASP A 53 19.28 -0.15 18.03
C ASP A 53 18.38 0.71 17.16
N GLY A 54 17.79 0.10 16.14
CA GLY A 54 16.98 0.79 15.16
C GLY A 54 15.90 -0.10 14.57
N VAL A 55 14.99 0.52 13.80
CA VAL A 55 13.98 -0.22 13.07
C VAL A 55 14.59 -0.89 11.84
N SER A 56 14.14 -2.11 11.54
CA SER A 56 14.69 -2.91 10.46
C SER A 56 14.43 -2.33 9.07
N SER A 57 15.36 -2.55 8.13
CA SER A 57 15.25 -2.09 6.73
C SER A 57 14.01 -2.65 6.02
N TYR A 58 13.62 -3.86 6.37
CA TYR A 58 12.45 -4.58 5.85
C TYR A 58 11.63 -5.17 6.99
N PRO A 59 10.36 -5.52 6.79
CA PRO A 59 9.62 -6.32 7.75
C PRO A 59 10.40 -7.58 8.14
N HIS A 60 10.88 -7.64 9.38
CA HIS A 60 11.81 -8.67 9.83
C HIS A 60 11.49 -9.15 11.25
N PRO A 61 10.77 -10.28 11.41
CA PRO A 61 10.33 -10.78 12.72
C PRO A 61 11.43 -11.17 13.70
N ARG A 62 12.66 -11.38 13.24
CA ARG A 62 13.80 -11.67 14.14
C ARG A 62 14.43 -10.42 14.73
N LEU A 63 14.46 -9.33 13.94
CA LEU A 63 15.02 -8.05 14.37
C LEU A 63 14.02 -7.25 15.21
N MET A 64 12.73 -7.38 14.89
CA MET A 64 11.64 -6.73 15.64
C MET A 64 10.57 -7.76 16.02
N PRO A 65 10.86 -8.65 17.01
CA PRO A 65 10.06 -9.85 17.27
C PRO A 65 8.66 -9.59 17.84
N GLU A 66 8.41 -8.45 18.44
CA GLU A 66 7.10 -8.04 18.95
C GLU A 66 6.30 -7.19 17.98
N PHE A 67 6.97 -6.73 16.91
CA PHE A 67 6.39 -5.80 15.93
C PHE A 67 5.97 -6.53 14.65
N TRP A 68 6.92 -7.12 13.91
CA TRP A 68 6.66 -7.78 12.64
C TRP A 68 6.23 -9.24 12.82
N GLU A 69 5.11 -9.61 12.16
CA GLU A 69 4.66 -11.02 12.15
C GLU A 69 5.25 -11.77 10.95
N TYR A 70 5.35 -11.12 9.81
CA TYR A 70 5.70 -11.76 8.54
C TYR A 70 6.89 -11.07 7.89
N PRO A 71 7.89 -11.84 7.41
CA PRO A 71 9.00 -11.29 6.65
C PRO A 71 8.56 -11.01 5.21
N THR A 72 8.90 -9.84 4.68
CA THR A 72 8.63 -9.45 3.30
C THR A 72 9.77 -8.64 2.72
N VAL A 73 10.04 -8.79 1.42
CA VAL A 73 11.12 -8.08 0.71
C VAL A 73 10.74 -7.61 -0.70
N SER A 74 9.47 -7.62 -1.09
CA SER A 74 9.01 -7.24 -2.44
C SER A 74 9.63 -8.08 -3.58
N MET A 75 9.76 -9.40 -3.37
CA MET A 75 10.31 -10.37 -4.33
C MET A 75 9.39 -11.59 -4.53
N GLY A 76 8.08 -11.39 -4.46
CA GLY A 76 7.07 -12.40 -4.75
C GLY A 76 6.73 -13.36 -3.61
N LEU A 77 7.53 -13.47 -2.56
CA LEU A 77 7.28 -14.37 -1.43
C LEU A 77 6.21 -13.83 -0.47
N GLY A 78 6.07 -12.51 -0.37
CA GLY A 78 5.02 -11.86 0.43
C GLY A 78 3.62 -12.27 -0.02
N PRO A 79 3.24 -12.11 -1.29
CA PRO A 79 1.94 -12.54 -1.82
C PRO A 79 1.71 -14.04 -1.67
N LEU A 80 2.70 -14.88 -1.96
CA LEU A 80 2.61 -16.32 -1.77
C LEU A 80 2.36 -16.68 -0.30
N GLY A 81 3.10 -16.06 0.62
CA GLY A 81 2.92 -16.24 2.07
C GLY A 81 1.51 -15.85 2.52
N ALA A 82 1.00 -14.72 2.03
CA ALA A 82 -0.36 -14.26 2.34
C ALA A 82 -1.44 -15.24 1.88
N VAL A 83 -1.32 -15.79 0.66
CA VAL A 83 -2.22 -16.82 0.14
C VAL A 83 -2.18 -18.08 1.03
N MET A 84 -0.98 -18.55 1.41
CA MET A 84 -0.86 -19.72 2.28
C MET A 84 -1.40 -19.45 3.68
N GLN A 85 -1.24 -18.24 4.22
CA GLN A 85 -1.83 -17.84 5.50
C GLN A 85 -3.37 -17.84 5.45
N ALA A 86 -3.93 -17.23 4.41
CA ALA A 86 -5.39 -17.20 4.22
C ALA A 86 -5.98 -18.61 4.11
N ARG A 87 -5.32 -19.47 3.33
CA ARG A 87 -5.66 -20.88 3.18
C ARG A 87 -5.58 -21.63 4.51
N PHE A 88 -4.51 -21.45 5.26
CA PHE A 88 -4.31 -22.11 6.54
C PHE A 88 -5.35 -21.66 7.58
N TRP A 89 -5.72 -20.40 7.61
CA TRP A 89 -6.79 -19.94 8.50
C TRP A 89 -8.15 -20.56 8.17
N LYS A 90 -8.49 -20.70 6.88
CA LYS A 90 -9.71 -21.45 6.49
C LYS A 90 -9.66 -22.91 6.95
N TYR A 91 -8.49 -23.55 6.85
CA TYR A 91 -8.29 -24.91 7.36
C TYR A 91 -8.49 -24.97 8.88
N LEU A 92 -7.89 -24.06 9.67
CA LEU A 92 -8.06 -24.03 11.12
C LEU A 92 -9.53 -23.87 11.52
N HIS A 93 -10.24 -22.97 10.87
CA HIS A 93 -11.67 -22.75 11.11
C HIS A 93 -12.51 -23.99 10.79
N GLN A 94 -12.33 -24.55 9.60
CA GLN A 94 -13.09 -25.73 9.15
C GLN A 94 -12.81 -26.98 10.00
N ARG A 95 -11.63 -27.04 10.62
CA ARG A 95 -11.27 -28.14 11.54
C ARG A 95 -11.65 -27.85 13.00
N ASN A 96 -12.28 -26.72 13.29
CA ASN A 96 -12.58 -26.24 14.64
C ASN A 96 -11.35 -26.18 15.57
N LEU A 97 -10.18 -25.88 15.01
CA LEU A 97 -8.92 -25.73 15.74
C LEU A 97 -8.73 -24.30 16.25
N ALA A 98 -9.22 -23.31 15.51
CA ALA A 98 -9.27 -21.91 15.91
C ALA A 98 -10.41 -21.20 15.18
N ASP A 99 -11.04 -20.22 15.83
CA ASP A 99 -12.04 -19.38 15.19
C ASP A 99 -11.37 -18.22 14.44
N THR A 100 -11.18 -18.42 13.15
CA THR A 100 -10.62 -17.42 12.22
C THR A 100 -11.68 -16.90 11.25
N SER A 101 -12.97 -17.08 11.53
CA SER A 101 -14.10 -16.73 10.63
C SER A 101 -14.10 -15.24 10.28
N GLU A 102 -13.74 -14.38 11.21
CA GLU A 102 -13.69 -12.94 11.01
C GLU A 102 -12.31 -12.39 10.59
N SER A 103 -11.25 -13.20 10.69
CA SER A 103 -9.88 -12.77 10.42
C SER A 103 -9.61 -12.68 8.93
N ARG A 104 -8.95 -11.61 8.51
CA ARG A 104 -8.58 -11.33 7.12
C ARG A 104 -7.07 -11.25 6.95
N VAL A 105 -6.60 -11.65 5.79
CA VAL A 105 -5.22 -11.47 5.37
C VAL A 105 -5.17 -10.32 4.35
N PHE A 106 -4.36 -9.30 4.63
CA PHE A 106 -4.10 -8.19 3.74
C PHE A 106 -2.66 -8.27 3.27
N ALA A 107 -2.44 -8.24 1.95
CA ALA A 107 -1.12 -8.21 1.35
C ALA A 107 -0.92 -6.93 0.54
N PHE A 108 0.15 -6.19 0.85
CA PHE A 108 0.51 -4.96 0.16
C PHE A 108 1.72 -5.22 -0.73
N LEU A 109 1.55 -5.04 -2.02
CA LEU A 109 2.51 -5.38 -3.07
C LEU A 109 2.83 -4.16 -3.91
N GLY A 110 4.00 -4.15 -4.55
CA GLY A 110 4.31 -3.24 -5.64
C GLY A 110 3.95 -3.85 -6.99
N ASP A 111 3.63 -3.01 -7.97
CA ASP A 111 3.37 -3.44 -9.35
C ASP A 111 4.58 -4.13 -10.00
N GLY A 112 5.80 -3.65 -9.71
CA GLY A 112 7.02 -4.32 -10.15
C GLY A 112 7.25 -5.69 -9.51
N GLU A 113 6.75 -5.93 -8.28
CA GLU A 113 6.79 -7.24 -7.62
C GLU A 113 5.92 -8.28 -8.33
N MET A 114 4.92 -7.83 -9.08
CA MET A 114 4.03 -8.73 -9.83
C MET A 114 4.70 -9.37 -11.06
N ASP A 115 5.95 -9.02 -11.37
CA ASP A 115 6.74 -9.77 -12.37
C ASP A 115 7.36 -11.05 -11.81
N GLU A 116 7.41 -11.20 -10.48
CA GLU A 116 7.94 -12.40 -9.85
C GLU A 116 7.03 -13.61 -10.10
N PRO A 117 7.59 -14.77 -10.54
CA PRO A 117 6.78 -15.96 -10.84
C PRO A 117 5.92 -16.42 -9.66
N GLU A 118 6.41 -16.28 -8.42
CA GLU A 118 5.74 -16.65 -7.19
C GLU A 118 4.50 -15.77 -6.95
N ALA A 119 4.60 -14.48 -7.25
CA ALA A 119 3.49 -13.54 -7.14
C ALA A 119 2.37 -13.93 -8.12
N ILE A 120 2.70 -14.17 -9.39
CA ILE A 120 1.73 -14.58 -10.43
C ILE A 120 1.12 -15.94 -10.10
N ALA A 121 1.93 -16.93 -9.72
CA ALA A 121 1.44 -18.27 -9.41
C ALA A 121 0.46 -18.26 -8.22
N SER A 122 0.65 -17.39 -7.24
CA SER A 122 -0.22 -17.25 -6.07
C SER A 122 -1.64 -16.84 -6.42
N ILE A 123 -1.84 -16.07 -7.49
CA ILE A 123 -3.15 -15.61 -7.98
C ILE A 123 -4.06 -16.81 -8.31
N ALA A 124 -3.54 -17.77 -9.05
CA ALA A 124 -4.31 -18.94 -9.48
C ALA A 124 -4.71 -19.83 -8.29
N VAL A 125 -3.84 -19.96 -7.29
CA VAL A 125 -4.14 -20.76 -6.08
C VAL A 125 -5.28 -20.13 -5.29
N ALA A 126 -5.21 -18.84 -5.00
CA ALA A 126 -6.22 -18.15 -4.22
C ALA A 126 -7.59 -18.12 -4.93
N GLY A 127 -7.62 -17.90 -6.24
CA GLY A 127 -8.84 -17.92 -7.03
C GLY A 127 -9.50 -19.30 -7.04
N ARG A 128 -8.71 -20.37 -7.24
CA ARG A 128 -9.21 -21.76 -7.25
C ARG A 128 -9.82 -22.15 -5.89
N GLU A 129 -9.20 -21.75 -4.79
CA GLU A 129 -9.66 -22.08 -3.45
C GLU A 129 -10.69 -21.09 -2.89
N GLN A 130 -11.06 -20.08 -3.67
CA GLN A 130 -12.05 -19.06 -3.30
C GLN A 130 -11.77 -18.46 -1.91
N LEU A 131 -10.55 -17.95 -1.72
CA LEU A 131 -10.09 -17.41 -0.43
C LEU A 131 -10.74 -16.04 -0.14
N ASP A 132 -11.97 -16.04 0.34
CA ASP A 132 -12.75 -14.84 0.68
C ASP A 132 -12.20 -14.03 1.87
N ASN A 133 -11.25 -14.61 2.57
CA ASN A 133 -10.51 -13.95 3.66
C ASN A 133 -9.20 -13.30 3.22
N LEU A 134 -8.95 -13.16 1.91
CA LEU A 134 -7.74 -12.56 1.34
C LEU A 134 -8.07 -11.29 0.56
N VAL A 135 -7.40 -10.20 0.92
CA VAL A 135 -7.41 -8.92 0.19
C VAL A 135 -5.99 -8.55 -0.19
N VAL A 136 -5.74 -8.40 -1.47
CA VAL A 136 -4.45 -7.92 -2.01
C VAL A 136 -4.59 -6.45 -2.42
N VAL A 137 -3.61 -5.63 -2.09
CA VAL A 137 -3.52 -4.23 -2.52
C VAL A 137 -2.24 -4.08 -3.31
N VAL A 138 -2.35 -3.84 -4.61
CA VAL A 138 -1.20 -3.57 -5.47
C VAL A 138 -1.04 -2.07 -5.61
N ASN A 139 0.09 -1.55 -5.13
CA ASN A 139 0.49 -0.16 -5.29
C ASN A 139 1.06 0.03 -6.70
N CYS A 140 0.23 0.49 -7.61
CA CYS A 140 0.57 0.71 -9.02
C CYS A 140 1.11 2.13 -9.19
N ASN A 141 2.38 2.33 -8.91
CA ASN A 141 3.06 3.60 -9.16
C ASN A 141 3.73 3.65 -10.54
N LEU A 142 3.62 2.59 -11.33
CA LEU A 142 4.07 2.42 -12.71
C LEU A 142 5.60 2.47 -12.88
N GLN A 143 6.37 2.42 -11.79
CA GLN A 143 7.82 2.58 -11.79
C GLN A 143 8.56 1.40 -11.19
N ARG A 144 9.65 1.01 -11.86
CA ARG A 144 10.70 0.14 -11.35
C ARG A 144 11.92 0.94 -10.91
N LEU A 145 12.99 0.22 -10.59
CA LEU A 145 14.28 0.77 -10.25
C LEU A 145 14.87 1.64 -11.37
N ASP A 146 14.67 1.28 -12.61
CA ASP A 146 15.33 1.81 -13.81
C ASP A 146 14.37 2.40 -14.85
N GLY A 147 13.07 2.45 -14.58
CA GLY A 147 12.11 3.00 -15.52
C GLY A 147 10.66 2.60 -15.24
N PRO A 148 9.78 2.72 -16.24
CA PRO A 148 8.39 2.29 -16.13
C PRO A 148 8.29 0.77 -16.01
N VAL A 149 7.26 0.27 -15.32
CA VAL A 149 6.99 -1.18 -15.19
C VAL A 149 6.70 -1.77 -16.57
N ARG A 150 5.94 -1.07 -17.38
CA ARG A 150 5.69 -1.41 -18.79
C ARG A 150 6.03 -0.19 -19.67
N GLY A 151 6.94 -0.38 -20.63
CA GLY A 151 7.31 0.67 -21.57
C GLY A 151 6.19 0.98 -22.59
N ASN A 152 5.58 -0.07 -23.14
CA ASN A 152 4.65 0.00 -24.29
C ASN A 152 3.25 -0.54 -23.96
N SER A 153 2.88 -0.72 -22.70
CA SER A 153 1.57 -1.21 -22.28
C SER A 153 1.20 -0.63 -20.89
N SER A 154 0.11 -1.12 -20.31
CA SER A 154 -0.34 -0.73 -18.98
C SER A 154 -0.34 -1.94 -18.05
N ILE A 155 0.47 -1.88 -16.99
CA ILE A 155 0.53 -2.94 -15.96
C ILE A 155 -0.82 -3.11 -15.24
N ILE A 156 -1.57 -2.04 -15.04
CA ILE A 156 -2.87 -2.09 -14.37
C ILE A 156 -3.86 -2.94 -15.19
N GLN A 157 -3.89 -2.78 -16.51
CA GLN A 157 -4.77 -3.55 -17.38
C GLN A 157 -4.32 -5.01 -17.47
N GLU A 158 -3.02 -5.26 -17.50
CA GLU A 158 -2.45 -6.61 -17.47
C GLU A 158 -2.85 -7.34 -16.18
N LEU A 159 -2.65 -6.71 -15.03
CA LEU A 159 -3.02 -7.27 -13.73
C LEU A 159 -4.53 -7.47 -13.60
N GLU A 160 -5.35 -6.54 -14.07
CA GLU A 160 -6.80 -6.71 -14.10
C GLU A 160 -7.19 -7.99 -14.86
N GLY A 161 -6.59 -8.20 -16.04
CA GLY A 161 -6.83 -9.40 -16.85
C GLY A 161 -6.42 -10.67 -16.12
N LEU A 162 -5.25 -10.70 -15.50
CA LEU A 162 -4.74 -11.86 -14.76
C LEU A 162 -5.63 -12.22 -13.55
N TYR A 163 -5.97 -11.24 -12.72
CA TYR A 163 -6.80 -11.47 -11.53
C TYR A 163 -8.22 -11.86 -11.89
N ARG A 164 -8.86 -11.18 -12.86
CA ARG A 164 -10.21 -11.55 -13.34
C ARG A 164 -10.24 -12.95 -13.96
N GLY A 165 -9.23 -13.29 -14.76
CA GLY A 165 -9.10 -14.63 -15.37
C GLY A 165 -8.94 -15.75 -14.34
N ALA A 166 -8.39 -15.44 -13.17
CA ALA A 166 -8.27 -16.37 -12.05
C ALA A 166 -9.50 -16.38 -11.11
N GLY A 167 -10.54 -15.60 -11.38
CA GLY A 167 -11.79 -15.59 -10.60
C GLY A 167 -11.77 -14.67 -9.37
N TRP A 168 -10.88 -13.67 -9.34
CA TRP A 168 -10.85 -12.67 -8.28
C TRP A 168 -11.84 -11.52 -8.52
N THR A 169 -12.30 -10.90 -7.44
CA THR A 169 -12.93 -9.59 -7.48
C THR A 169 -11.86 -8.52 -7.66
N VAL A 170 -11.90 -7.79 -8.77
CA VAL A 170 -10.93 -6.72 -9.07
C VAL A 170 -11.57 -5.35 -8.88
N ILE A 171 -10.96 -4.53 -8.04
CA ILE A 171 -11.36 -3.16 -7.73
C ILE A 171 -10.24 -2.24 -8.19
N LYS A 172 -10.53 -1.35 -9.14
CA LYS A 172 -9.56 -0.37 -9.64
C LYS A 172 -9.78 0.98 -8.95
N VAL A 173 -8.72 1.54 -8.36
CA VAL A 173 -8.70 2.85 -7.72
C VAL A 173 -7.73 3.74 -8.47
N ILE A 174 -8.15 4.19 -9.64
CA ILE A 174 -7.29 4.85 -10.64
C ILE A 174 -7.33 6.37 -10.47
N TRP A 175 -8.52 6.94 -10.38
CA TRP A 175 -8.76 8.37 -10.41
C TRP A 175 -9.29 8.87 -9.07
N GLY A 176 -8.71 9.96 -8.55
CA GLY A 176 -9.19 10.65 -7.37
C GLY A 176 -10.51 11.40 -7.63
N SER A 177 -11.14 11.88 -6.58
CA SER A 177 -12.46 12.54 -6.63
C SER A 177 -12.48 13.79 -7.52
N GLY A 178 -11.34 14.47 -7.71
CA GLY A 178 -11.24 15.60 -8.63
C GLY A 178 -11.62 15.25 -10.08
N TRP A 179 -11.38 14.01 -10.50
CA TRP A 179 -11.73 13.52 -11.82
C TRP A 179 -13.24 13.30 -12.03
N ASP A 180 -14.01 13.12 -10.97
CA ASP A 180 -15.44 12.80 -11.10
C ASP A 180 -16.19 13.89 -11.87
N ARG A 181 -15.86 15.18 -11.64
CA ARG A 181 -16.42 16.30 -12.42
C ARG A 181 -15.96 16.28 -13.88
N VAL A 182 -14.69 15.98 -14.13
CA VAL A 182 -14.15 15.95 -15.48
C VAL A 182 -14.83 14.88 -16.32
N PHE A 183 -15.04 13.69 -15.79
CA PHE A 183 -15.77 12.61 -16.45
C PHE A 183 -17.26 12.94 -16.67
N GLN A 184 -17.89 13.71 -15.75
CA GLN A 184 -19.26 14.18 -15.95
C GLN A 184 -19.39 15.16 -17.13
N LEU A 185 -18.33 15.90 -17.46
CA LEU A 185 -18.27 16.83 -18.58
C LEU A 185 -17.91 16.14 -19.92
N ASP A 186 -17.61 14.86 -19.88
CA ASP A 186 -17.30 13.99 -21.04
C ASP A 186 -18.38 12.90 -21.24
N PRO A 187 -19.62 13.28 -21.64
CA PRO A 187 -20.73 12.33 -21.72
C PRO A 187 -20.56 11.26 -22.80
N ASN A 188 -19.67 11.48 -23.75
CA ASN A 188 -19.38 10.52 -24.82
C ASN A 188 -18.25 9.56 -24.45
N GLY A 189 -17.49 9.82 -23.36
CA GLY A 189 -16.38 8.99 -22.90
C GLY A 189 -15.10 9.11 -23.75
N GLU A 190 -14.95 10.14 -24.59
CA GLU A 190 -13.76 10.32 -25.44
C GLU A 190 -12.48 10.47 -24.62
N LEU A 191 -12.55 11.15 -23.47
CA LEU A 191 -11.40 11.27 -22.56
C LEU A 191 -11.02 9.91 -22.00
N LEU A 192 -12.00 9.13 -21.54
CA LEU A 192 -11.76 7.81 -20.97
C LEU A 192 -11.15 6.87 -22.02
N GLU A 193 -11.68 6.85 -23.24
CA GLU A 193 -11.12 6.06 -24.35
C GLU A 193 -9.67 6.45 -24.64
N LYS A 194 -9.37 7.76 -24.66
CA LYS A 194 -7.99 8.24 -24.81
C LYS A 194 -7.10 7.78 -23.67
N MET A 195 -7.56 7.93 -22.43
CA MET A 195 -6.79 7.55 -21.24
C MET A 195 -6.49 6.06 -21.18
N GLU A 196 -7.36 5.21 -21.72
CA GLU A 196 -7.12 3.75 -21.80
C GLU A 196 -6.00 3.37 -22.77
N THR A 197 -5.67 4.24 -23.73
CA THR A 197 -4.57 4.02 -24.68
C THR A 197 -3.21 4.50 -24.18
N ILE A 198 -3.17 5.29 -23.08
CA ILE A 198 -1.93 5.86 -22.55
C ILE A 198 -1.14 4.76 -21.83
N THR A 199 0.13 4.60 -22.22
CA THR A 199 1.04 3.62 -21.62
C THR A 199 1.56 4.06 -20.25
N ASP A 200 2.13 3.13 -19.47
CA ASP A 200 2.74 3.45 -18.18
C ASP A 200 3.86 4.50 -18.31
N GLY A 201 4.66 4.42 -19.38
CA GLY A 201 5.71 5.40 -19.67
C GLY A 201 5.16 6.79 -19.95
N ASP A 202 4.06 6.88 -20.71
CA ASP A 202 3.39 8.16 -21.00
C ASP A 202 2.72 8.74 -19.74
N TRP A 203 2.07 7.91 -18.93
CA TRP A 203 1.50 8.37 -17.66
C TRP A 203 2.57 8.89 -16.71
N GLN A 204 3.73 8.24 -16.65
CA GLN A 204 4.87 8.71 -15.86
C GLN A 204 5.35 10.07 -16.36
N ARG A 205 5.48 10.26 -17.67
CA ARG A 205 5.87 11.52 -18.27
C ARG A 205 4.84 12.62 -18.03
N LEU A 206 3.56 12.34 -18.25
CA LEU A 206 2.47 13.28 -17.98
C LEU A 206 2.47 13.77 -16.52
N SER A 207 2.84 12.94 -15.57
CA SER A 207 2.91 13.31 -14.15
C SER A 207 4.02 14.32 -13.83
N THR A 208 4.94 14.60 -14.76
CA THR A 208 6.03 15.57 -14.59
C THR A 208 5.79 16.89 -15.30
N LEU A 209 4.65 17.05 -15.99
CA LEU A 209 4.32 18.24 -16.77
C LEU A 209 3.71 19.33 -15.89
N SER A 210 3.85 20.59 -16.32
CA SER A 210 3.05 21.69 -15.77
C SER A 210 1.56 21.47 -16.02
N ALA A 211 0.67 22.11 -15.25
CA ALA A 211 -0.77 22.02 -15.45
C ALA A 211 -1.19 22.40 -16.88
N SER A 212 -0.58 23.45 -17.45
CA SER A 212 -0.82 23.88 -18.82
C SER A 212 -0.41 22.82 -19.83
N ASP A 213 0.83 22.29 -19.73
CA ASP A 213 1.34 21.30 -20.68
C ASP A 213 0.57 19.98 -20.56
N PHE A 214 0.23 19.57 -19.34
CA PHE A 214 -0.62 18.39 -19.08
C PHE A 214 -1.99 18.54 -19.76
N ARG A 215 -2.64 19.72 -19.63
CA ARG A 215 -3.92 20.01 -20.28
C ARG A 215 -3.79 19.90 -21.78
N ASP A 216 -2.82 20.60 -22.36
CA ASP A 216 -2.64 20.69 -23.80
C ASP A 216 -2.36 19.30 -24.42
N GLU A 217 -1.71 18.44 -23.69
CA GLU A 217 -1.42 17.10 -24.17
C GLU A 217 -2.59 16.12 -23.93
N LEU A 218 -3.10 16.04 -22.71
CA LEU A 218 -4.14 15.07 -22.37
C LEU A 218 -5.45 15.36 -23.10
N PHE A 219 -5.83 16.63 -23.23
CA PHE A 219 -7.08 17.03 -23.85
C PHE A 219 -6.95 17.36 -25.35
N SER A 220 -5.87 16.90 -26.01
CA SER A 220 -5.70 17.03 -27.46
C SER A 220 -6.41 15.90 -28.23
N GLY A 221 -6.51 16.06 -29.55
CA GLY A 221 -6.93 15.01 -30.49
C GLY A 221 -8.33 15.16 -31.08
N SER A 222 -9.26 15.85 -30.40
CA SER A 222 -10.57 16.17 -30.94
C SER A 222 -11.04 17.56 -30.49
N GLU A 223 -12.05 18.12 -31.18
CA GLU A 223 -12.64 19.42 -30.80
C GLU A 223 -13.35 19.35 -29.45
N SER A 224 -13.97 18.21 -29.13
CA SER A 224 -14.64 17.96 -27.84
C SER A 224 -13.62 17.91 -26.69
N LEU A 225 -12.53 17.20 -26.84
CA LEU A 225 -11.45 17.15 -25.83
C LEU A 225 -10.79 18.51 -25.62
N LEU A 226 -10.54 19.26 -26.71
CA LEU A 226 -10.02 20.63 -26.62
C LEU A 226 -10.99 21.59 -25.90
N ALA A 227 -12.30 21.45 -26.15
CA ALA A 227 -13.31 22.24 -25.47
C ALA A 227 -13.38 21.88 -23.97
N LEU A 228 -13.32 20.57 -23.64
CA LEU A 228 -13.28 20.08 -22.28
C LEU A 228 -12.05 20.61 -21.54
N GLY A 229 -10.84 20.48 -22.10
CA GLY A 229 -9.61 21.01 -21.52
C GLY A 229 -9.65 22.50 -21.21
N LYS A 230 -10.25 23.31 -22.12
CA LYS A 230 -10.44 24.76 -21.92
C LYS A 230 -11.44 25.09 -20.78
N SER A 231 -12.33 24.17 -20.44
CA SER A 231 -13.31 24.36 -19.36
C SER A 231 -12.75 24.10 -17.97
N ILE A 232 -11.50 23.57 -17.86
CA ILE A 232 -10.83 23.19 -16.61
C ILE A 232 -9.67 24.17 -16.39
N SER A 233 -9.64 24.83 -15.24
CA SER A 233 -8.56 25.74 -14.85
C SER A 233 -7.26 25.01 -14.50
N ASP A 234 -6.13 25.73 -14.48
CA ASP A 234 -4.84 25.14 -14.04
C ASP A 234 -4.92 24.65 -12.61
N THR A 235 -5.55 25.39 -11.71
CA THR A 235 -5.76 24.98 -10.31
C THR A 235 -6.57 23.70 -10.20
N GLU A 236 -7.59 23.51 -11.06
CA GLU A 236 -8.34 22.24 -11.08
C GLU A 236 -7.49 21.10 -11.62
N ILE A 237 -6.65 21.34 -12.65
CA ILE A 237 -5.70 20.34 -13.16
C ILE A 237 -4.73 19.88 -12.05
N GLU A 238 -4.18 20.81 -11.27
CA GLU A 238 -3.26 20.51 -10.15
C GLU A 238 -3.92 19.65 -9.06
N GLN A 239 -5.25 19.72 -8.93
CA GLN A 239 -6.04 18.91 -8.00
C GLN A 239 -6.44 17.53 -8.53
N LEU A 240 -6.12 17.22 -9.79
CA LEU A 240 -6.42 15.92 -10.40
C LEU A 240 -5.43 14.84 -9.90
N THR A 241 -5.72 14.25 -8.76
CA THR A 241 -4.88 13.23 -8.13
C THR A 241 -5.17 11.82 -8.66
N ARG A 242 -4.23 10.90 -8.42
CA ARG A 242 -4.46 9.47 -8.61
C ARG A 242 -5.32 8.91 -7.48
N GLY A 243 -6.15 7.91 -7.78
CA GLY A 243 -7.12 7.35 -6.83
C GLY A 243 -6.48 6.73 -5.59
N GLY A 244 -5.28 6.17 -5.72
CA GLY A 244 -4.53 5.61 -4.58
C GLY A 244 -4.10 6.64 -3.53
N HIS A 245 -4.14 7.94 -3.87
CA HIS A 245 -3.90 9.06 -2.95
C HIS A 245 -5.19 9.71 -2.41
N ASP A 246 -6.36 9.22 -2.84
CA ASP A 246 -7.66 9.71 -2.38
C ASP A 246 -8.20 8.84 -1.23
N PRO A 247 -8.25 9.35 0.02
CA PRO A 247 -8.68 8.55 1.17
C PRO A 247 -10.10 8.01 1.04
N THR A 248 -11.00 8.76 0.40
CA THR A 248 -12.41 8.36 0.23
C THR A 248 -12.53 7.21 -0.77
N LYS A 249 -11.85 7.31 -1.91
CA LYS A 249 -11.82 6.25 -2.93
C LYS A 249 -11.16 4.99 -2.37
N VAL A 250 -10.03 5.12 -1.65
CA VAL A 250 -9.34 4.01 -0.99
C VAL A 250 -10.21 3.35 0.07
N TYR A 251 -10.89 4.13 0.92
CA TYR A 251 -11.80 3.57 1.92
C TYR A 251 -12.95 2.78 1.28
N SER A 252 -13.58 3.35 0.25
CA SER A 252 -14.66 2.68 -0.50
C SER A 252 -14.19 1.39 -1.17
N ALA A 253 -12.95 1.36 -1.67
CA ALA A 253 -12.36 0.15 -2.25
C ALA A 253 -12.16 -0.97 -1.21
N TYR A 254 -11.70 -0.63 0.00
CA TYR A 254 -11.65 -1.62 1.09
C TYR A 254 -13.02 -2.17 1.45
N GLN A 255 -14.05 -1.32 1.53
CA GLN A 255 -15.42 -1.78 1.82
C GLN A 255 -15.93 -2.74 0.74
N ALA A 256 -15.69 -2.43 -0.52
CA ALA A 256 -16.03 -3.30 -1.64
C ALA A 256 -15.27 -4.63 -1.59
N ALA A 257 -13.96 -4.60 -1.28
CA ALA A 257 -13.15 -5.80 -1.14
C ALA A 257 -13.60 -6.71 0.00
N LEU A 258 -13.97 -6.13 1.14
CA LEU A 258 -14.48 -6.89 2.30
C LEU A 258 -15.85 -7.52 2.05
N SER A 259 -16.60 -7.02 1.07
CA SER A 259 -17.91 -7.55 0.67
C SER A 259 -17.83 -8.57 -0.46
N ALA A 260 -16.65 -8.91 -0.95
CA ALA A 260 -16.45 -9.87 -2.02
C ALA A 260 -16.69 -11.32 -1.55
N ASN A 261 -17.25 -12.14 -2.43
CA ASN A 261 -17.52 -13.56 -2.16
C ASN A 261 -16.33 -14.50 -2.44
N GLY A 262 -15.16 -13.95 -2.71
CA GLY A 262 -13.91 -14.65 -3.01
C GLY A 262 -12.72 -13.72 -2.76
N PRO A 263 -11.51 -14.09 -3.19
CA PRO A 263 -10.37 -13.23 -3.01
C PRO A 263 -10.55 -11.92 -3.78
N ALA A 264 -10.12 -10.81 -3.18
CA ALA A 264 -10.24 -9.49 -3.77
C ALA A 264 -8.88 -8.83 -3.98
N VAL A 265 -8.73 -8.10 -5.08
CA VAL A 265 -7.56 -7.25 -5.33
C VAL A 265 -7.99 -5.82 -5.55
N ILE A 266 -7.26 -4.89 -4.91
CA ILE A 266 -7.36 -3.45 -5.12
C ILE A 266 -6.13 -3.03 -5.92
N LEU A 267 -6.33 -2.59 -7.16
CA LEU A 267 -5.29 -1.99 -8.00
C LEU A 267 -5.31 -0.49 -7.78
N ALA A 268 -4.38 0.00 -6.97
CA ALA A 268 -4.34 1.39 -6.53
C ALA A 268 -3.30 2.18 -7.34
N HIS A 269 -3.76 3.04 -8.24
CA HIS A 269 -2.88 3.92 -9.00
C HIS A 269 -2.35 5.05 -8.11
N THR A 270 -1.04 5.15 -8.01
CA THR A 270 -0.33 6.15 -7.20
C THR A 270 0.76 6.82 -8.02
N VAL A 271 1.41 7.82 -7.45
CA VAL A 271 2.61 8.44 -8.01
C VAL A 271 3.74 8.28 -7.02
N LYS A 272 4.89 7.81 -7.49
CA LYS A 272 6.08 7.68 -6.65
C LYS A 272 6.64 9.06 -6.30
N GLY A 273 6.93 9.28 -5.00
CA GLY A 273 7.38 10.60 -4.52
C GLY A 273 6.28 11.65 -4.43
N TRP A 274 5.00 11.22 -4.41
CA TRP A 274 3.84 12.10 -4.34
C TRP A 274 3.96 13.14 -3.19
N GLY A 275 3.57 14.38 -3.51
CA GLY A 275 3.64 15.52 -2.58
C GLY A 275 5.03 16.15 -2.45
N ILE A 276 6.01 15.71 -3.24
CA ILE A 276 7.36 16.30 -3.28
C ILE A 276 7.70 16.63 -4.73
N ASP A 277 7.45 17.85 -5.16
CA ASP A 277 7.56 18.30 -6.55
C ASP A 277 8.86 17.89 -7.27
N SER A 278 9.99 17.95 -6.55
CA SER A 278 11.29 17.58 -7.10
C SER A 278 11.45 16.08 -7.35
N PHE A 279 10.56 15.22 -6.80
CA PHE A 279 10.62 13.77 -6.87
C PHE A 279 9.44 13.15 -7.60
N GLU A 280 8.29 13.81 -7.56
CA GLU A 280 7.04 13.27 -8.04
C GLU A 280 7.14 12.76 -9.48
N GLY A 281 6.83 11.47 -9.68
CA GLY A 281 6.84 10.80 -10.97
C GLY A 281 8.22 10.64 -11.65
N ARG A 282 9.31 11.07 -11.05
CA ARG A 282 10.64 11.05 -11.68
C ARG A 282 11.36 9.71 -11.47
N ASN A 283 12.07 9.25 -12.49
CA ASN A 283 12.89 8.02 -12.43
C ASN A 283 13.97 8.09 -11.34
N SER A 284 14.54 9.27 -11.07
CA SER A 284 15.56 9.48 -10.05
C SER A 284 15.07 9.25 -8.62
N THR A 285 13.77 9.31 -8.39
CA THR A 285 13.15 9.17 -7.06
C THR A 285 13.48 7.84 -6.40
N HIS A 286 13.54 6.76 -7.16
CA HIS A 286 13.87 5.44 -6.62
C HIS A 286 15.27 5.36 -6.00
N GLN A 287 16.22 6.13 -6.52
CA GLN A 287 17.63 6.08 -6.09
C GLN A 287 18.00 7.19 -5.10
N LYS A 288 17.12 8.19 -4.90
CA LYS A 288 17.41 9.32 -4.04
C LYS A 288 17.35 8.91 -2.57
N LYS A 289 18.48 9.08 -1.86
CA LYS A 289 18.65 8.60 -0.48
C LYS A 289 18.36 9.67 0.57
N LYS A 290 18.50 10.95 0.20
CA LYS A 290 18.26 12.09 1.09
C LYS A 290 17.58 13.21 0.33
N MET A 291 16.67 13.90 1.01
CA MET A 291 16.14 15.18 0.59
C MET A 291 17.14 16.28 0.94
N ASN A 292 17.25 17.29 0.11
CA ASN A 292 17.98 18.53 0.46
C ASN A 292 17.05 19.45 1.28
N LEU A 293 17.58 20.55 1.82
CA LEU A 293 16.80 21.45 2.66
C LEU A 293 15.61 22.07 1.90
N GLU A 294 15.79 22.43 0.62
CA GLU A 294 14.70 22.99 -0.20
C GLU A 294 13.56 21.97 -0.37
N ASP A 295 13.88 20.70 -0.63
CA ASP A 295 12.90 19.62 -0.70
C ASP A 295 12.16 19.43 0.63
N LEU A 296 12.86 19.51 1.77
CA LEU A 296 12.26 19.37 3.10
C LEU A 296 11.32 20.55 3.42
N VAL A 297 11.71 21.79 3.09
CA VAL A 297 10.87 22.98 3.23
C VAL A 297 9.60 22.84 2.39
N ALA A 298 9.75 22.52 1.10
CA ALA A 298 8.62 22.37 0.21
C ALA A 298 7.65 21.26 0.69
N TYR A 299 8.18 20.14 1.17
CA TYR A 299 7.37 19.03 1.68
C TYR A 299 6.65 19.37 2.98
N ARG A 300 7.34 20.03 3.93
CA ARG A 300 6.72 20.56 5.15
C ARG A 300 5.55 21.48 4.83
N ASP A 301 5.76 22.42 3.89
CA ASP A 301 4.75 23.41 3.52
C ASP A 301 3.55 22.75 2.81
N ALA A 302 3.80 21.78 1.92
CA ALA A 302 2.76 20.99 1.26
C ALA A 302 1.91 20.18 2.25
N LEU A 303 2.51 19.72 3.35
CA LEU A 303 1.81 19.01 4.43
C LEU A 303 1.18 19.95 5.47
N GLY A 304 1.39 21.27 5.38
CA GLY A 304 0.90 22.26 6.34
C GLY A 304 1.47 22.06 7.75
N LEU A 305 2.68 21.50 7.88
CA LEU A 305 3.31 21.22 9.17
C LEU A 305 3.95 22.48 9.76
N ASN A 306 3.66 22.73 11.03
CA ASN A 306 4.26 23.82 11.78
C ASN A 306 5.63 23.39 12.37
N LEU A 307 6.67 23.40 11.55
CA LEU A 307 8.02 23.02 11.92
C LEU A 307 8.99 24.14 11.46
N ASP A 308 9.83 24.64 12.38
CA ASP A 308 10.82 25.67 12.10
C ASP A 308 11.91 25.16 11.14
N ASP A 309 12.34 26.00 10.19
CA ASP A 309 13.38 25.67 9.20
C ASP A 309 14.67 25.15 9.85
N SER A 310 15.04 25.70 11.01
CA SER A 310 16.26 25.30 11.74
C SER A 310 16.21 23.86 12.25
N ARG A 311 15.02 23.25 12.33
CA ARG A 311 14.85 21.87 12.77
C ARG A 311 14.84 20.85 11.64
N LEU A 312 14.62 21.28 10.39
CA LEU A 312 14.36 20.37 9.28
C LEU A 312 15.50 19.41 8.97
N GLU A 313 16.77 19.82 9.15
CA GLU A 313 17.92 18.95 8.89
C GLU A 313 18.29 18.07 10.09
N ASP A 314 18.18 18.61 11.30
CA ASP A 314 18.69 17.94 12.52
C ASP A 314 17.58 17.23 13.29
N ASP A 315 16.35 17.73 13.23
CA ASP A 315 15.23 17.26 14.04
C ASP A 315 13.87 17.40 13.32
N PRO A 316 13.66 16.71 12.20
CA PRO A 316 12.44 16.84 11.40
C PRO A 316 11.23 16.10 12.01
N PHE A 317 11.30 15.70 13.27
CA PHE A 317 10.23 14.96 13.91
C PHE A 317 9.09 15.89 14.34
N VAL A 318 7.89 15.56 13.89
CA VAL A 318 6.64 16.16 14.35
C VAL A 318 6.04 15.24 15.40
N THR A 319 5.82 15.78 16.59
CA THR A 319 5.07 15.13 17.66
C THR A 319 3.78 15.91 17.87
N LEU A 320 2.70 15.19 18.08
CA LEU A 320 1.42 15.78 18.48
C LEU A 320 1.34 15.83 20.01
N GLU A 321 0.61 16.80 20.54
CA GLU A 321 0.35 16.86 21.99
C GLU A 321 -0.52 15.66 22.39
N ASP A 322 -0.22 15.08 23.56
CA ASP A 322 -0.88 13.85 24.03
C ASP A 322 -2.42 14.01 24.19
N ASP A 323 -2.90 15.24 24.38
CA ASP A 323 -4.31 15.60 24.53
C ASP A 323 -4.92 16.21 23.25
N SER A 324 -4.23 16.10 22.11
CA SER A 324 -4.79 16.55 20.82
C SER A 324 -5.90 15.64 20.32
N ASP A 325 -6.87 16.23 19.61
CA ASP A 325 -8.01 15.50 19.02
C ASP A 325 -7.52 14.37 18.07
N GLU A 326 -6.39 14.58 17.38
CA GLU A 326 -5.80 13.62 16.46
C GLU A 326 -5.25 12.40 17.20
N ILE A 327 -4.58 12.60 18.32
CA ILE A 327 -4.06 11.51 19.16
C ILE A 327 -5.21 10.76 19.82
N GLU A 328 -6.19 11.45 20.40
CA GLU A 328 -7.38 10.82 20.98
C GLU A 328 -8.07 9.94 19.93
N TYR A 329 -8.37 10.50 18.75
CA TYR A 329 -8.97 9.76 17.64
C TYR A 329 -8.17 8.53 17.23
N LEU A 330 -6.84 8.66 17.10
CA LEU A 330 -5.95 7.55 16.71
C LEU A 330 -6.06 6.38 17.72
N PHE A 331 -5.95 6.67 19.01
CA PHE A 331 -6.00 5.65 20.05
C PHE A 331 -7.42 5.05 20.22
N GLU A 332 -8.46 5.84 20.17
CA GLU A 332 -9.84 5.34 20.21
C GLU A 332 -10.13 4.39 19.05
N ARG A 333 -9.71 4.75 17.83
CA ARG A 333 -9.90 3.88 16.66
C ARG A 333 -9.12 2.57 16.80
N ARG A 334 -7.89 2.62 17.28
CA ARG A 334 -7.10 1.39 17.49
C ARG A 334 -7.68 0.52 18.61
N LYS A 335 -8.14 1.12 19.70
CA LYS A 335 -8.84 0.41 20.77
C LYS A 335 -10.12 -0.27 20.25
N TYR A 336 -10.95 0.47 19.49
CA TYR A 336 -12.17 -0.06 18.89
C TYR A 336 -11.89 -1.26 17.96
N LEU A 337 -10.80 -1.22 17.19
CA LEU A 337 -10.41 -2.26 16.25
C LEU A 337 -9.56 -3.39 16.90
N GLY A 338 -9.39 -3.40 18.21
CA GLY A 338 -8.70 -4.49 18.91
C GLY A 338 -7.18 -4.35 19.01
N GLY A 339 -6.66 -3.12 19.11
CA GLY A 339 -5.27 -2.86 19.40
C GLY A 339 -4.40 -2.51 18.17
N HIS A 340 -3.13 -2.25 18.42
CA HIS A 340 -2.19 -1.80 17.39
C HIS A 340 -1.77 -2.91 16.41
N LEU A 341 -1.41 -2.48 15.20
CA LEU A 341 -0.83 -3.32 14.14
C LEU A 341 0.31 -2.56 13.42
N PRO A 342 1.34 -3.27 12.93
CA PRO A 342 1.68 -4.67 13.19
C PRO A 342 1.92 -4.93 14.68
N SER A 343 1.58 -6.11 15.14
CA SER A 343 1.85 -6.55 16.51
C SER A 343 1.95 -8.08 16.52
N ARG A 344 3.08 -8.58 16.95
CA ARG A 344 3.32 -10.02 17.09
C ARG A 344 3.30 -10.40 18.56
N ARG A 345 2.56 -11.46 18.88
CA ARG A 345 2.52 -12.07 20.20
C ARG A 345 3.23 -13.42 20.11
N PRO A 346 4.51 -13.50 20.43
CA PRO A 346 5.21 -14.79 20.42
C PRO A 346 4.55 -15.73 21.43
N ILE A 347 4.20 -16.93 20.97
CA ILE A 347 3.70 -17.99 21.83
C ILE A 347 4.87 -18.91 22.09
N ASN A 348 5.30 -19.02 23.36
CA ASN A 348 6.26 -20.00 23.78
C ASN A 348 5.53 -21.30 24.08
N ILE A 349 5.45 -22.19 23.10
CA ILE A 349 4.93 -23.53 23.29
C ILE A 349 6.13 -24.45 23.57
N THR A 350 6.17 -25.05 24.72
CA THR A 350 7.03 -26.21 24.97
C THR A 350 6.30 -27.42 24.43
N ALA A 351 6.74 -27.95 23.31
CA ALA A 351 6.21 -29.20 22.77
C ALA A 351 7.10 -30.34 23.25
N ASP A 352 6.48 -31.38 23.77
CA ASP A 352 7.20 -32.63 24.00
C ASP A 352 7.60 -33.21 22.65
N LEU A 353 8.90 -33.39 22.46
CA LEU A 353 9.40 -34.04 21.23
C LEU A 353 8.99 -35.49 21.23
N PRO A 354 8.58 -36.07 20.09
CA PRO A 354 8.32 -37.48 19.96
C PRO A 354 9.56 -38.28 20.39
N GLY A 355 9.38 -39.31 21.22
CA GLY A 355 10.45 -40.21 21.62
C GLY A 355 10.94 -41.09 20.45
N GLU A 356 12.09 -41.72 20.61
CA GLU A 356 12.68 -42.63 19.60
C GLU A 356 11.74 -43.74 19.18
N GLU A 357 10.88 -44.20 20.07
CA GLU A 357 9.85 -45.20 19.79
C GLU A 357 8.83 -44.79 18.71
N THR A 358 8.61 -43.49 18.54
CA THR A 358 7.71 -42.96 17.50
C THR A 358 8.28 -43.18 16.10
N TYR A 359 9.59 -43.28 15.99
CA TYR A 359 10.30 -43.46 14.71
C TYR A 359 10.69 -44.93 14.45
N ALA A 360 10.57 -45.82 15.44
CA ALA A 360 10.94 -47.22 15.31
C ALA A 360 10.22 -48.00 14.21
N ALA A 361 9.08 -47.48 13.73
CA ALA A 361 8.34 -48.07 12.60
C ALA A 361 8.96 -47.75 11.23
N PHE A 362 9.96 -46.86 11.16
CA PHE A 362 10.64 -46.44 9.96
C PHE A 362 12.05 -46.98 9.81
N ASP A 363 12.55 -47.68 10.83
CA ASP A 363 13.81 -48.47 10.84
C ASP A 363 13.53 -49.88 10.29
#